data_67e613b674060cc5f44b5887bc1bbecd
#
_entry.id   67e613b674060cc5f44b5887bc1bbecd
#
_cell.length_a   1.000
_cell.length_b   1.000
_cell.length_c   1.000
_cell.angle_alpha   90.00
_cell.angle_beta   90.00
_cell.angle_gamma   90.00
#
_symmetry.space_group_name_H-M   'P 1'
#
loop_
_entity.id
_entity.type
_entity.pdbx_description
1 polymer ?
#
loop_
_entity_poly.entity_id
_entity_poly.type
_entity_poly.pdbx_seq_one_letter_code
_entity_poly.pdbx_strand_id
1 'polypeptide(L)'
;MSELTPYIAVPDARAAIEWYVEHLGAEVTYQPIVMPDGRIGHCELSIDGARWMMSDPHPEIHVDAPLPDRGVAVTLHLTVEDVDALAERAVAGGAVLDRGPEDNPVGRVAVFRDPFGHRWFVHRPT
;
A
#
# COMPACT_ATOMS: atom_id res chain seq x y z
N MET A 1 23.44 -7.50 9.31
CA MET A 1 22.28 -6.57 9.24
C MET A 1 21.15 -7.22 8.47
N SER A 2 19.93 -7.04 8.96
CA SER A 2 18.74 -7.59 8.32
C SER A 2 17.84 -6.47 7.78
N GLU A 3 17.03 -6.82 6.79
CA GLU A 3 16.05 -5.91 6.21
C GLU A 3 14.72 -6.66 6.12
N LEU A 4 13.64 -6.01 6.51
CA LEU A 4 12.29 -6.56 6.40
C LEU A 4 11.52 -5.76 5.36
N THR A 5 11.10 -6.42 4.29
CA THR A 5 10.35 -5.80 3.21
C THR A 5 8.98 -6.46 3.10
N PRO A 6 7.88 -5.70 3.21
CA PRO A 6 6.56 -6.26 2.96
C PRO A 6 6.46 -6.83 1.54
N TYR A 7 5.82 -7.97 1.41
CA TYR A 7 5.47 -8.55 0.12
C TYR A 7 3.96 -8.78 0.14
N ILE A 8 3.22 -7.90 -0.52
CA ILE A 8 1.77 -7.90 -0.45
C ILE A 8 1.14 -8.43 -1.74
N ALA A 9 0.00 -9.07 -1.60
CA ALA A 9 -0.84 -9.44 -2.74
C ALA A 9 -2.02 -8.48 -2.83
N VAL A 10 -2.40 -8.13 -4.05
CA VAL A 10 -3.55 -7.29 -4.34
C VAL A 10 -4.43 -7.98 -5.36
N PRO A 11 -5.75 -7.67 -5.42
CA PRO A 11 -6.64 -8.35 -6.36
C PRO A 11 -6.28 -8.15 -7.82
N ASP A 12 -5.68 -7.00 -8.15
CA ASP A 12 -5.27 -6.64 -9.50
C ASP A 12 -4.00 -5.79 -9.40
N ALA A 13 -2.85 -6.42 -9.62
CA ALA A 13 -1.56 -5.77 -9.46
C ALA A 13 -1.34 -4.65 -10.49
N ARG A 14 -1.85 -4.77 -11.72
CA ARG A 14 -1.71 -3.71 -12.72
C ARG A 14 -2.44 -2.45 -12.30
N ALA A 15 -3.68 -2.60 -11.83
CA ALA A 15 -4.47 -1.49 -11.32
C ALA A 15 -3.84 -0.89 -10.06
N ALA A 16 -3.28 -1.74 -9.19
CA ALA A 16 -2.64 -1.30 -7.96
C ALA A 16 -1.38 -0.46 -8.23
N ILE A 17 -0.54 -0.89 -9.18
CA ILE A 17 0.64 -0.11 -9.57
C ILE A 17 0.23 1.29 -10.00
N GLU A 18 -0.74 1.40 -10.89
CA GLU A 18 -1.22 2.71 -11.36
C GLU A 18 -1.75 3.57 -10.22
N TRP A 19 -2.51 2.96 -9.32
CA TRP A 19 -3.10 3.67 -8.18
C TRP A 19 -2.04 4.18 -7.21
N TYR A 20 -1.10 3.34 -6.82
CA TYR A 20 -0.05 3.75 -5.89
C TYR A 20 0.84 4.85 -6.49
N VAL A 21 1.16 4.75 -7.78
CA VAL A 21 1.92 5.79 -8.46
C VAL A 21 1.15 7.10 -8.50
N GLU A 22 -0.12 7.07 -8.91
CA GLU A 22 -0.94 8.27 -9.06
C GLU A 22 -1.32 8.91 -7.71
N HIS A 23 -1.73 8.10 -6.74
CA HIS A 23 -2.33 8.62 -5.52
C HIS A 23 -1.41 8.65 -4.30
N LEU A 24 -0.40 7.80 -4.22
CA LEU A 24 0.56 7.83 -3.13
C LEU A 24 1.95 8.34 -3.53
N GLY A 25 2.14 8.67 -4.80
CA GLY A 25 3.43 9.14 -5.27
C GLY A 25 4.49 8.06 -5.33
N ALA A 26 4.08 6.80 -5.48
CA ALA A 26 5.02 5.68 -5.56
C ALA A 26 5.80 5.68 -6.87
N GLU A 27 6.99 5.10 -6.82
CA GLU A 27 7.81 4.82 -7.99
C GLU A 27 7.92 3.30 -8.17
N VAL A 28 7.92 2.85 -9.43
CA VAL A 28 8.19 1.44 -9.74
C VAL A 28 9.70 1.26 -9.74
N THR A 29 10.21 0.46 -8.80
CA THR A 29 11.65 0.22 -8.66
C THR A 29 12.09 -1.12 -9.24
N TYR A 30 11.15 -2.00 -9.54
CA TYR A 30 11.41 -3.24 -10.27
C TYR A 30 10.21 -3.52 -11.17
N GLN A 31 10.44 -3.59 -12.48
CA GLN A 31 9.38 -3.76 -13.47
C GLN A 31 8.61 -5.07 -13.27
N PRO A 32 7.30 -5.07 -13.50
CA PRO A 32 6.50 -6.26 -13.31
C PRO A 32 6.99 -7.46 -14.11
N ILE A 33 7.08 -8.61 -13.44
CA ILE A 33 7.34 -9.89 -14.09
C ILE A 33 5.97 -10.49 -14.41
N VAL A 34 5.66 -10.58 -15.71
CA VAL A 34 4.40 -11.14 -16.17
C VAL A 34 4.57 -12.65 -16.36
N MET A 35 3.73 -13.42 -15.67
CA MET A 35 3.74 -14.87 -15.73
C MET A 35 3.09 -15.35 -17.04
N PRO A 36 3.32 -16.63 -17.45
CA PRO A 36 2.70 -17.17 -18.67
C PRO A 36 1.18 -17.07 -18.72
N ASP A 37 0.51 -17.10 -17.56
CA ASP A 37 -0.95 -16.95 -17.46
C ASP A 37 -1.43 -15.50 -17.43
N GLY A 38 -0.51 -14.53 -17.53
CA GLY A 38 -0.84 -13.11 -17.54
C GLY A 38 -0.83 -12.44 -16.19
N ARG A 39 -0.76 -13.20 -15.08
CA ARG A 39 -0.66 -12.61 -13.73
C ARG A 39 0.71 -11.97 -13.52
N ILE A 40 0.73 -10.95 -12.69
CA ILE A 40 2.01 -10.38 -12.22
C ILE A 40 2.50 -11.21 -11.05
N GLY A 41 3.68 -11.83 -11.23
CA GLY A 41 4.31 -12.64 -10.19
C GLY A 41 5.17 -11.84 -9.23
N HIS A 42 5.64 -10.65 -9.66
CA HIS A 42 6.50 -9.81 -8.84
C HIS A 42 6.60 -8.41 -9.43
N CYS A 43 6.58 -7.42 -8.56
CA CYS A 43 6.99 -6.05 -8.86
C CYS A 43 7.43 -5.39 -7.55
N GLU A 44 8.11 -4.26 -7.65
CA GLU A 44 8.54 -3.52 -6.47
C GLU A 44 8.24 -2.05 -6.66
N LEU A 45 7.78 -1.41 -5.59
CA LEU A 45 7.47 0.00 -5.55
C LEU A 45 8.15 0.64 -4.35
N SER A 46 8.28 1.96 -4.39
CA SER A 46 8.75 2.72 -3.23
C SER A 46 8.06 4.07 -3.15
N ILE A 47 7.89 4.55 -1.92
CA ILE A 47 7.47 5.93 -1.65
C ILE A 47 8.61 6.57 -0.87
N ASP A 48 9.33 7.47 -1.54
CA ASP A 48 10.45 8.18 -0.93
C ASP A 48 11.42 7.25 -0.18
N GLY A 49 11.79 6.15 -0.84
CA GLY A 49 12.71 5.15 -0.29
C GLY A 49 12.07 4.06 0.56
N ALA A 50 10.84 4.21 0.99
CA ALA A 50 10.10 3.15 1.67
C ALA A 50 9.53 2.17 0.64
N ARG A 51 10.00 0.94 0.66
CA ARG A 51 9.75 -0.01 -0.42
C ARG A 51 8.91 -1.20 0.01
N TRP A 52 8.18 -1.75 -0.94
CA TRP A 52 7.49 -3.03 -0.79
C TRP A 52 7.48 -3.79 -2.10
N MET A 53 7.24 -5.09 -2.00
CA MET A 53 7.06 -6.00 -3.12
C MET A 53 5.60 -6.32 -3.27
N MET A 54 5.16 -6.67 -4.46
CA MET A 54 3.74 -6.89 -4.73
C MET A 54 3.53 -7.87 -5.86
N SER A 55 2.44 -8.62 -5.80
CA SER A 55 2.00 -9.53 -6.85
C SER A 55 0.49 -9.60 -6.93
N ASP A 56 0.00 -10.20 -8.02
CA ASP A 56 -1.35 -10.72 -8.09
C ASP A 56 -1.51 -11.89 -7.13
N PRO A 57 -2.75 -12.30 -6.80
CA PRO A 57 -2.96 -13.49 -5.98
C PRO A 57 -2.44 -14.75 -6.66
N HIS A 58 -1.91 -15.67 -5.88
CA HIS A 58 -1.47 -16.98 -6.32
C HIS A 58 -1.96 -17.99 -5.28
N PRO A 59 -3.28 -18.29 -5.28
CA PRO A 59 -3.87 -19.13 -4.22
C PRO A 59 -3.30 -20.54 -4.18
N GLU A 60 -2.77 -21.04 -5.28
CA GLU A 60 -2.10 -22.34 -5.35
C GLU A 60 -0.86 -22.45 -4.47
N ILE A 61 -0.29 -21.32 -4.06
CA ILE A 61 0.83 -21.26 -3.11
C ILE A 61 0.48 -20.41 -1.88
N HIS A 62 -0.82 -20.28 -1.57
CA HIS A 62 -1.32 -19.57 -0.39
C HIS A 62 -1.00 -18.07 -0.37
N VAL A 63 -0.97 -17.43 -1.53
CA VAL A 63 -0.82 -15.99 -1.67
C VAL A 63 -2.17 -15.41 -2.04
N ASP A 64 -2.84 -14.81 -1.05
CA ASP A 64 -4.17 -14.25 -1.21
C ASP A 64 -4.17 -12.74 -1.00
N ALA A 65 -5.04 -12.04 -1.72
CA ALA A 65 -5.30 -10.64 -1.47
C ALA A 65 -6.30 -10.48 -0.31
N PRO A 66 -6.35 -9.28 0.31
CA PRO A 66 -7.33 -9.04 1.36
C PRO A 66 -8.77 -9.21 0.87
N LEU A 67 -9.65 -9.68 1.76
CA LEU A 67 -11.08 -9.79 1.47
C LEU A 67 -11.75 -8.43 1.72
N PRO A 68 -12.72 -8.01 0.85
CA PRO A 68 -13.27 -6.65 0.90
C PRO A 68 -13.93 -6.26 2.21
N ASP A 69 -14.60 -7.18 2.88
CA ASP A 69 -15.41 -6.89 4.07
C ASP A 69 -14.75 -7.33 5.37
N ARG A 70 -13.44 -7.46 5.37
CA ARG A 70 -12.69 -7.93 6.54
C ARG A 70 -11.53 -7.01 6.86
N GLY A 71 -11.14 -7.02 8.14
CA GLY A 71 -9.89 -6.43 8.55
C GLY A 71 -8.69 -7.22 8.01
N VAL A 72 -7.53 -6.66 8.18
CA VAL A 72 -6.26 -7.27 7.73
C VAL A 72 -5.38 -7.56 8.94
N ALA A 73 -4.51 -8.57 8.78
CA ALA A 73 -3.59 -8.95 9.85
C ALA A 73 -2.39 -8.00 9.97
N VAL A 74 -2.11 -7.23 8.92
CA VAL A 74 -0.94 -6.34 8.86
C VAL A 74 -1.38 -4.95 8.44
N THR A 75 -0.90 -3.94 9.16
CA THR A 75 -1.03 -2.54 8.77
C THR A 75 0.34 -2.04 8.30
N LEU A 76 0.37 -1.35 7.18
CA LEU A 76 1.59 -0.78 6.65
C LEU A 76 1.77 0.62 7.24
N HIS A 77 2.81 0.80 8.02
CA HIS A 77 3.12 2.09 8.65
C HIS A 77 4.11 2.85 7.78
N LEU A 78 3.73 4.05 7.36
CA LEU A 78 4.53 4.89 6.49
C LEU A 78 4.76 6.24 7.15
N THR A 79 6.02 6.59 7.36
CA THR A 79 6.40 7.92 7.83
C THR A 79 6.44 8.87 6.64
N VAL A 80 5.73 9.99 6.73
CA VAL A 80 5.67 11.01 5.68
C VAL A 80 5.78 12.41 6.27
N GLU A 81 6.16 13.38 5.47
CA GLU A 81 6.22 14.77 5.91
C GLU A 81 4.85 15.44 5.93
N ASP A 82 4.00 15.14 4.95
CA ASP A 82 2.69 15.77 4.81
C ASP A 82 1.58 14.71 4.82
N VAL A 83 1.13 14.38 6.03
CA VAL A 83 0.06 13.39 6.25
C VAL A 83 -1.24 13.82 5.57
N ASP A 84 -1.60 15.09 5.69
CA ASP A 84 -2.87 15.61 5.19
C ASP A 84 -2.94 15.51 3.66
N ALA A 85 -1.87 15.93 2.97
CA ALA A 85 -1.83 15.88 1.51
C ALA A 85 -1.92 14.43 0.99
N LEU A 86 -1.20 13.51 1.63
CA LEU A 86 -1.23 12.12 1.22
C LEU A 86 -2.60 11.48 1.46
N ALA A 87 -3.19 11.71 2.62
CA ALA A 87 -4.53 11.21 2.93
C ALA A 87 -5.57 11.77 1.97
N GLU A 88 -5.49 13.05 1.62
CA GLU A 88 -6.40 13.69 0.67
C GLU A 88 -6.29 13.04 -0.72
N ARG A 89 -5.07 12.80 -1.21
CA ARG A 89 -4.87 12.13 -2.50
C ARG A 89 -5.38 10.69 -2.48
N ALA A 90 -5.14 9.98 -1.39
CA ALA A 90 -5.63 8.60 -1.26
C ALA A 90 -7.16 8.55 -1.32
N VAL A 91 -7.84 9.41 -0.58
CA VAL A 91 -9.31 9.48 -0.56
C VAL A 91 -9.85 9.89 -1.93
N ALA A 92 -9.20 10.85 -2.60
CA ALA A 92 -9.59 11.25 -3.96
C ALA A 92 -9.51 10.08 -4.95
N GLY A 93 -8.62 9.14 -4.70
CA GLY A 93 -8.46 7.92 -5.50
C GLY A 93 -9.35 6.75 -5.07
N GLY A 94 -10.21 6.94 -4.09
CA GLY A 94 -11.15 5.91 -3.65
C GLY A 94 -10.77 5.18 -2.35
N ALA A 95 -9.70 5.58 -1.67
CA ALA A 95 -9.39 5.02 -0.36
C ALA A 95 -10.45 5.43 0.67
N VAL A 96 -10.65 4.59 1.67
CA VAL A 96 -11.60 4.86 2.76
C VAL A 96 -10.81 5.31 3.98
N LEU A 97 -11.07 6.56 4.41
CA LEU A 97 -10.42 7.12 5.58
C LEU A 97 -11.09 6.60 6.85
N ASP A 98 -10.33 5.87 7.66
CA ASP A 98 -10.83 5.31 8.91
C ASP A 98 -10.54 6.23 10.10
N ARG A 99 -9.49 7.06 10.02
CA ARG A 99 -9.08 7.92 11.11
C ARG A 99 -8.26 9.09 10.60
N GLY A 100 -8.45 10.26 11.20
CA GLY A 100 -7.63 11.46 10.93
C GLY A 100 -7.93 12.11 9.58
N PRO A 101 -7.05 12.98 9.07
CA PRO A 101 -5.81 13.43 9.73
C PRO A 101 -6.08 14.10 11.06
N GLU A 102 -5.29 13.77 12.06
CA GLU A 102 -5.43 14.31 13.39
C GLU A 102 -4.09 14.31 14.14
N ASP A 103 -4.00 15.18 15.15
CA ASP A 103 -2.85 15.16 16.03
C ASP A 103 -3.11 14.24 17.21
N ASN A 104 -2.08 13.55 17.66
CA ASN A 104 -2.08 12.77 18.88
C ASN A 104 -0.71 12.90 19.56
N PRO A 105 -0.49 12.26 20.74
CA PRO A 105 0.78 12.40 21.45
C PRO A 105 2.02 11.98 20.65
N VAL A 106 1.88 11.15 19.62
CA VAL A 106 3.03 10.68 18.82
C VAL A 106 3.24 11.47 17.53
N GLY A 107 2.32 12.36 17.16
CA GLY A 107 2.46 13.20 15.98
C GLY A 107 1.17 13.38 15.20
N ARG A 108 1.30 13.65 13.90
CA ARG A 108 0.18 13.78 12.98
C ARG A 108 -0.07 12.43 12.31
N VAL A 109 -1.31 11.95 12.35
CA VAL A 109 -1.64 10.60 11.85
C VAL A 109 -2.89 10.59 11.00
N ALA A 110 -2.95 9.64 10.08
CA ALA A 110 -4.15 9.26 9.37
C ALA A 110 -4.10 7.76 9.07
N VAL A 111 -5.25 7.13 9.06
CA VAL A 111 -5.38 5.70 8.75
C VAL A 111 -6.39 5.55 7.64
N PHE A 112 -6.02 4.87 6.57
CA PHE A 112 -6.94 4.60 5.48
C PHE A 112 -6.76 3.17 4.97
N ARG A 113 -7.81 2.68 4.30
CA ARG A 113 -7.75 1.45 3.53
C ARG A 113 -7.70 1.80 2.06
N ASP A 114 -6.72 1.24 1.34
CA ASP A 114 -6.63 1.48 -0.09
C ASP A 114 -7.73 0.69 -0.84
N PRO A 115 -7.94 0.96 -2.15
CA PRO A 115 -8.97 0.26 -2.91
C PRO A 115 -8.74 -1.25 -3.06
N PHE A 116 -7.56 -1.74 -2.68
CA PHE A 116 -7.18 -3.14 -2.80
C PHE A 116 -7.27 -3.89 -1.48
N GLY A 117 -7.70 -3.19 -0.41
CA GLY A 117 -7.97 -3.79 0.89
C GLY A 117 -6.84 -3.67 1.91
N HIS A 118 -5.70 -3.12 1.55
CA HIS A 118 -4.61 -2.93 2.50
C HIS A 118 -4.81 -1.69 3.37
N ARG A 119 -4.43 -1.81 4.63
CA ARG A 119 -4.57 -0.74 5.62
C ARG A 119 -3.24 -0.02 5.78
N TRP A 120 -3.28 1.31 5.71
CA TRP A 120 -2.11 2.19 5.82
C TRP A 120 -2.27 3.10 7.03
N PHE A 121 -1.21 3.18 7.83
CA PHE A 121 -1.08 4.11 8.93
C PHE A 121 0.01 5.12 8.53
N VAL A 122 -0.40 6.32 8.14
CA VAL A 122 0.56 7.35 7.71
C VAL A 122 0.80 8.32 8.87
N HIS A 123 2.05 8.71 9.05
CA HIS A 123 2.48 9.30 10.31
C HIS A 123 3.64 10.28 10.09
N ARG A 124 3.50 11.45 10.70
CA ARG A 124 4.62 12.39 10.88
C ARG A 124 4.89 12.48 12.37
N PRO A 125 6.01 11.91 12.85
CA PRO A 125 6.36 11.98 14.28
C PRO A 125 6.55 13.42 14.78
N THR A 126 6.25 13.63 16.05
CA THR A 126 6.55 14.89 16.72
C THR A 126 8.05 15.12 16.86
#